data_bcdc603f7b1fa4858c7277263a42ec29
#
_entry.id   bcdc603f7b1fa4858c7277263a42ec29
#
_cell.length_a   1.000
_cell.length_b   1.000
_cell.length_c   1.000
_cell.angle_alpha   90.00
_cell.angle_beta   90.00
_cell.angle_gamma   90.00
#
_symmetry.space_group_name_H-M   'P 1'
#
loop_
_entity.id
_entity.type
_entity.pdbx_description
1 polymer ?
#
loop_
_entity_poly.entity_id
_entity_poly.type
_entity_poly.pdbx_seq_one_letter_code
_entity_poly.pdbx_strand_id
1 'polypeptide(L)'
;HKIDYFVDSGTLLGAVRHGGFIPWDDDLDIAIRREDLPRLRKALQEELPSDMCYQDWTTEENYPMTIAKVRDKHSIFDESYYRMLKERGIYIDIFFVEPSLPLWLRKPIDYVYIRCIRGMNKFSDRFIEIFLGYLCYPITILIVDLVRLWGKLFHVKKLGRQYGWKSSLYVNENVIFPVSEIQYEGHKFYA
;
A
#
# COMPACT_ATOMS: atom_id res chain seq x y z
N HIS A 1 17.13 2.20 10.31
CA HIS A 1 16.13 3.28 10.23
C HIS A 1 15.03 3.20 11.29
N LYS A 2 14.96 2.11 12.09
CA LYS A 2 13.92 1.88 13.12
C LYS A 2 12.50 1.97 12.53
N ILE A 3 12.27 1.30 11.41
CA ILE A 3 10.98 1.16 10.76
C ILE A 3 10.50 -0.26 11.03
N ASP A 4 9.40 -0.39 11.76
CA ASP A 4 8.77 -1.67 11.98
C ASP A 4 7.99 -2.05 10.72
N TYR A 5 8.31 -3.22 10.17
CA TYR A 5 7.58 -3.81 9.06
C TYR A 5 7.10 -5.21 9.45
N PHE A 6 6.13 -5.71 8.75
CA PHE A 6 5.68 -7.09 8.88
C PHE A 6 5.23 -7.64 7.53
N VAL A 7 5.41 -8.95 7.35
CA VAL A 7 4.85 -9.65 6.18
C VAL A 7 3.33 -9.67 6.28
N ASP A 8 2.66 -9.63 5.13
CA ASP A 8 1.24 -9.37 5.08
C ASP A 8 0.53 -10.18 4.00
N SER A 9 -0.78 -10.11 3.93
CA SER A 9 -1.61 -10.69 2.86
C SER A 9 -1.23 -12.13 2.47
N GLY A 10 -0.91 -12.38 1.21
CA GLY A 10 -0.49 -13.68 0.67
C GLY A 10 0.80 -14.17 1.31
N THR A 11 1.77 -13.29 1.48
CA THR A 11 3.06 -13.62 2.10
C THR A 11 2.92 -14.10 3.53
N LEU A 12 2.10 -13.43 4.36
CA LEU A 12 1.83 -13.90 5.73
C LEU A 12 1.12 -15.25 5.74
N LEU A 13 0.14 -15.44 4.86
CA LEU A 13 -0.56 -16.72 4.74
C LEU A 13 0.39 -17.84 4.32
N GLY A 14 1.28 -17.56 3.37
CA GLY A 14 2.33 -18.48 2.93
C GLY A 14 3.30 -18.83 4.05
N ALA A 15 3.79 -17.84 4.79
CA ALA A 15 4.65 -18.03 5.95
C ALA A 15 4.03 -19.01 6.97
N VAL A 16 2.76 -18.81 7.31
CA VAL A 16 2.05 -19.61 8.30
C VAL A 16 1.75 -21.04 7.80
N ARG A 17 1.36 -21.19 6.53
CA ARG A 17 0.89 -22.49 6.00
C ARG A 17 1.98 -23.32 5.36
N HIS A 18 2.95 -22.68 4.72
CA HIS A 18 3.96 -23.33 3.89
C HIS A 18 5.39 -23.09 4.38
N GLY A 19 5.60 -22.13 5.28
CA GLY A 19 6.92 -21.65 5.64
C GLY A 19 7.62 -20.88 4.51
N GLY A 20 6.88 -20.45 3.50
CA GLY A 20 7.36 -19.77 2.31
C GLY A 20 6.22 -19.36 1.39
N PHE A 21 6.50 -19.21 0.09
CA PHE A 21 5.50 -18.86 -0.91
C PHE A 21 4.33 -19.85 -0.98
N ILE A 22 3.15 -19.33 -1.17
CA ILE A 22 2.04 -20.13 -1.67
C ILE A 22 2.40 -20.54 -3.11
N PRO A 23 2.26 -21.83 -3.52
CA PRO A 23 2.80 -22.31 -4.82
C PRO A 23 2.32 -21.58 -6.07
N TRP A 24 1.24 -20.82 -5.99
CA TRP A 24 0.66 -20.03 -7.09
C TRP A 24 0.65 -18.53 -6.81
N ASP A 25 1.38 -18.08 -5.80
CA ASP A 25 1.56 -16.67 -5.47
C ASP A 25 2.82 -16.14 -6.16
N ASP A 26 2.79 -14.92 -6.67
CA ASP A 26 3.82 -14.36 -7.53
C ASP A 26 4.41 -13.03 -7.02
N ASP A 27 3.96 -12.59 -5.83
CA ASP A 27 4.45 -11.36 -5.20
C ASP A 27 4.84 -11.57 -3.72
N LEU A 28 5.44 -10.55 -3.16
CA LEU A 28 5.76 -10.47 -1.74
C LEU A 28 5.14 -9.20 -1.17
N ASP A 29 4.36 -9.40 -0.11
CA ASP A 29 3.64 -8.34 0.56
C ASP A 29 4.26 -8.01 1.91
N ILE A 30 4.59 -6.75 2.13
CA ILE A 30 4.93 -6.23 3.46
C ILE A 30 4.02 -5.06 3.81
N ALA A 31 3.91 -4.78 5.09
CA ALA A 31 3.21 -3.60 5.56
C ALA A 31 4.02 -2.84 6.61
N ILE A 32 3.82 -1.53 6.66
CA ILE A 32 4.41 -0.61 7.63
C ILE A 32 3.34 0.32 8.21
N ARG A 33 3.66 1.02 9.28
CA ARG A 33 2.84 2.17 9.70
C ARG A 33 2.92 3.30 8.66
N ARG A 34 1.79 3.89 8.35
CA ARG A 34 1.73 5.03 7.41
C ARG A 34 2.63 6.20 7.83
N GLU A 35 2.79 6.42 9.11
CA GLU A 35 3.65 7.47 9.65
C GLU A 35 5.14 7.26 9.36
N ASP A 36 5.55 6.02 9.07
CA ASP A 36 6.93 5.66 8.73
C ASP A 36 7.25 5.84 7.24
N LEU A 37 6.23 6.04 6.41
CA LEU A 37 6.40 6.17 4.96
C LEU A 37 7.44 7.24 4.55
N PRO A 38 7.48 8.45 5.14
CA PRO A 38 8.50 9.43 4.76
C PRO A 38 9.93 8.95 5.04
N ARG A 39 10.13 8.23 6.15
CA ARG A 39 11.44 7.63 6.51
C ARG A 39 11.81 6.48 5.57
N LEU A 40 10.84 5.60 5.29
CA LEU A 40 11.05 4.50 4.37
C LEU A 40 11.39 5.01 2.96
N ARG A 41 10.61 5.96 2.45
CA ARG A 41 10.84 6.56 1.14
C ARG A 41 12.25 7.11 1.00
N LYS A 42 12.69 7.89 2.01
CA LYS A 42 14.04 8.43 2.02
C LYS A 42 15.10 7.33 2.01
N ALA A 43 14.98 6.34 2.90
CA ALA A 43 15.92 5.22 2.97
C ALA A 43 16.00 4.44 1.65
N LEU A 44 14.86 4.10 1.06
CA LEU A 44 14.83 3.35 -0.20
C LEU A 44 15.36 4.17 -1.39
N GLN A 45 15.14 5.49 -1.41
CA GLN A 45 15.70 6.34 -2.46
C GLN A 45 17.23 6.50 -2.35
N GLU A 46 17.79 6.46 -1.14
CA GLU A 46 19.23 6.65 -0.88
C GLU A 46 20.03 5.34 -0.91
N GLU A 47 19.41 4.20 -0.54
CA GLU A 47 20.13 2.96 -0.23
C GLU A 47 19.78 1.78 -1.14
N LEU A 48 18.73 1.87 -1.98
CA LEU A 48 18.42 0.79 -2.90
C LEU A 48 19.57 0.57 -3.90
N PRO A 49 19.90 -0.68 -4.21
CA PRO A 49 20.81 -1.01 -5.31
C PRO A 49 20.36 -0.37 -6.63
N SER A 50 21.29 -0.10 -7.52
CA SER A 50 21.02 0.59 -8.79
C SER A 50 20.08 -0.14 -9.74
N ASP A 51 19.97 -1.46 -9.58
CA ASP A 51 19.09 -2.38 -10.30
C ASP A 51 17.65 -2.43 -9.74
N MET A 52 17.40 -1.78 -8.61
CA MET A 52 16.08 -1.65 -8.02
C MET A 52 15.59 -0.20 -8.03
N CYS A 53 14.30 0.00 -7.89
CA CYS A 53 13.68 1.31 -7.71
C CYS A 53 12.49 1.27 -6.76
N TYR A 54 12.35 2.36 -6.03
CA TYR A 54 11.15 2.66 -5.26
C TYR A 54 10.11 3.35 -6.14
N GLN A 55 8.87 2.90 -6.09
CA GLN A 55 7.78 3.39 -6.93
C GLN A 55 6.55 3.68 -6.08
N ASP A 56 6.07 4.90 -6.15
CA ASP A 56 4.78 5.34 -5.61
C ASP A 56 4.26 6.57 -6.40
N TRP A 57 3.18 7.19 -5.91
CA TRP A 57 2.57 8.38 -6.52
C TRP A 57 3.45 9.65 -6.49
N THR A 58 4.62 9.63 -5.86
CA THR A 58 5.58 10.75 -5.86
C THR A 58 6.74 10.53 -6.82
N THR A 59 6.98 9.30 -7.23
CA THR A 59 8.11 8.90 -8.08
C THR A 59 7.68 8.47 -9.47
N GLU A 60 6.42 8.09 -9.64
CA GLU A 60 5.88 7.62 -10.91
C GLU A 60 4.66 8.45 -11.33
N GLU A 61 4.72 9.02 -12.53
CA GLU A 61 3.59 9.74 -13.10
C GLU A 61 2.43 8.78 -13.42
N ASN A 62 1.21 9.22 -13.17
CA ASN A 62 -0.01 8.43 -13.36
C ASN A 62 -0.06 7.13 -12.54
N TYR A 63 0.59 7.10 -11.38
CA TYR A 63 0.58 5.94 -10.50
C TYR A 63 -0.84 5.69 -9.93
N PRO A 64 -1.47 4.54 -10.21
CA PRO A 64 -2.91 4.35 -9.95
C PRO A 64 -3.23 3.72 -8.60
N MET A 65 -2.23 3.53 -7.75
CA MET A 65 -2.37 2.77 -6.50
C MET A 65 -2.12 3.64 -5.28
N THR A 66 -2.61 3.18 -4.13
CA THR A 66 -2.40 3.81 -2.82
C THR A 66 -1.34 3.09 -1.97
N ILE A 67 -0.68 2.08 -2.54
CA ILE A 67 0.46 1.35 -1.99
C ILE A 67 1.75 1.84 -2.63
N ALA A 68 2.89 1.47 -2.08
CA ALA A 68 4.17 1.64 -2.76
C ALA A 68 4.70 0.27 -3.23
N LYS A 69 5.72 0.31 -4.09
CA LYS A 69 6.41 -0.89 -4.58
C LYS A 69 7.91 -0.68 -4.57
N VAL A 70 8.66 -1.76 -4.39
CA VAL A 70 10.06 -1.84 -4.81
C VAL A 70 10.11 -2.76 -6.00
N ARG A 71 10.70 -2.30 -7.11
CA ARG A 71 10.75 -3.07 -8.36
C ARG A 71 12.19 -3.36 -8.78
N ASP A 72 12.37 -4.52 -9.38
CA ASP A 72 13.56 -4.84 -10.15
C ASP A 72 13.49 -4.19 -11.54
N LYS A 73 14.57 -3.51 -11.97
CA LYS A 73 14.63 -2.80 -13.25
C LYS A 73 14.99 -3.69 -14.43
N HIS A 74 15.46 -4.91 -14.17
CA HIS A 74 15.93 -5.81 -15.23
C HIS A 74 14.90 -6.85 -15.66
N SER A 75 13.78 -6.94 -14.96
CA SER A 75 12.68 -7.83 -15.29
C SER A 75 11.49 -7.07 -15.88
N ILE A 76 10.56 -7.81 -16.46
CA ILE A 76 9.26 -7.30 -16.90
C ILE A 76 8.19 -8.23 -16.37
N PHE A 77 7.31 -7.69 -15.57
CA PHE A 77 6.07 -8.34 -15.16
C PHE A 77 4.91 -7.71 -15.95
N ASP A 78 4.45 -8.40 -17.00
CA ASP A 78 3.45 -7.85 -17.95
C ASP A 78 2.05 -7.94 -17.38
N GLU A 79 1.74 -7.08 -16.46
CA GLU A 79 0.35 -6.78 -16.10
C GLU A 79 -0.22 -5.78 -17.12
N SER A 80 -1.11 -6.25 -17.96
CA SER A 80 -1.74 -5.41 -19.01
C SER A 80 -2.34 -4.11 -18.47
N TYR A 81 -2.73 -4.12 -17.19
CA TYR A 81 -3.30 -3.01 -16.46
C TYR A 81 -2.29 -1.88 -16.15
N TYR A 82 -0.99 -2.19 -16.06
CA TYR A 82 0.06 -1.24 -15.67
C TYR A 82 1.02 -0.88 -16.80
N ARG A 83 0.66 -1.15 -18.05
CA ARG A 83 1.50 -0.85 -19.23
C ARG A 83 1.90 0.61 -19.37
N MET A 84 1.19 1.52 -18.69
CA MET A 84 1.47 2.95 -18.71
C MET A 84 2.60 3.34 -17.74
N LEU A 85 2.97 2.47 -16.81
CA LEU A 85 4.04 2.74 -15.86
C LEU A 85 5.41 2.57 -16.52
N LYS A 86 6.36 3.41 -16.10
CA LYS A 86 7.73 3.38 -16.59
C LYS A 86 8.45 2.10 -16.15
N GLU A 87 8.36 1.80 -14.86
CA GLU A 87 9.00 0.62 -14.30
C GLU A 87 7.94 -0.48 -14.10
N ARG A 88 8.22 -1.67 -14.66
CA ARG A 88 7.27 -2.78 -14.70
C ARG A 88 7.91 -4.12 -14.32
N GLY A 89 9.03 -4.09 -13.61
CA GLY A 89 9.69 -5.30 -13.13
C GLY A 89 8.90 -6.05 -12.06
N ILE A 90 9.35 -7.24 -11.70
CA ILE A 90 8.87 -7.95 -10.51
C ILE A 90 8.99 -7.05 -9.29
N TYR A 91 8.16 -7.25 -8.29
CA TYR A 91 8.01 -6.27 -7.23
C TYR A 91 7.71 -6.88 -5.85
N ILE A 92 7.96 -6.04 -4.86
CA ILE A 92 7.48 -6.21 -3.49
C ILE A 92 6.43 -5.13 -3.25
N ASP A 93 5.25 -5.51 -2.79
CA ASP A 93 4.19 -4.59 -2.39
C ASP A 93 4.39 -4.09 -0.97
N ILE A 94 4.28 -2.77 -0.80
CA ILE A 94 4.39 -2.10 0.49
C ILE A 94 3.06 -1.46 0.84
N PHE A 95 2.34 -2.13 1.72
CA PHE A 95 1.08 -1.66 2.27
C PHE A 95 1.30 -0.73 3.46
N PHE A 96 0.27 0.04 3.79
CA PHE A 96 0.29 0.90 4.96
C PHE A 96 -0.86 0.56 5.89
N VAL A 97 -0.57 0.52 7.20
CA VAL A 97 -1.60 0.53 8.23
C VAL A 97 -1.69 1.92 8.85
N GLU A 98 -2.90 2.41 9.01
CA GLU A 98 -3.16 3.76 9.49
C GLU A 98 -4.42 3.81 10.36
N PRO A 99 -4.59 4.83 11.23
CA PRO A 99 -5.82 5.02 11.98
C PRO A 99 -7.05 4.98 11.09
N SER A 100 -8.05 4.20 11.48
CA SER A 100 -9.19 3.91 10.62
C SER A 100 -10.51 4.23 11.28
N LEU A 101 -11.41 4.77 10.49
CA LEU A 101 -12.83 4.83 10.80
C LEU A 101 -13.46 3.43 10.79
N PRO A 102 -14.59 3.25 11.49
CA PRO A 102 -15.40 2.04 11.36
C PRO A 102 -15.71 1.72 9.89
N LEU A 103 -15.70 0.45 9.53
CA LEU A 103 -15.79 0.01 8.12
C LEU A 103 -16.99 0.58 7.36
N TRP A 104 -18.13 0.80 8.04
CA TRP A 104 -19.33 1.33 7.40
C TRP A 104 -19.18 2.81 6.98
N LEU A 105 -18.37 3.60 7.70
CA LEU A 105 -18.01 4.98 7.31
C LEU A 105 -16.87 5.00 6.29
N ARG A 106 -15.93 4.08 6.43
CA ARG A 106 -14.74 4.03 5.61
C ARG A 106 -15.02 3.58 4.18
N LYS A 107 -15.81 2.52 4.00
CA LYS A 107 -16.07 1.92 2.66
C LYS A 107 -16.51 2.92 1.59
N PRO A 108 -17.43 3.86 1.85
CA PRO A 108 -17.78 4.89 0.88
C PRO A 108 -16.59 5.80 0.50
N ILE A 109 -15.77 6.16 1.48
CA ILE A 109 -14.57 6.98 1.25
C ILE A 109 -13.57 6.23 0.37
N ASP A 110 -13.26 4.98 0.70
CA ASP A 110 -12.37 4.12 -0.09
C ASP A 110 -12.87 3.97 -1.53
N TYR A 111 -14.17 3.77 -1.71
CA TYR A 111 -14.78 3.60 -3.03
C TYR A 111 -14.63 4.87 -3.90
N VAL A 112 -14.92 6.03 -3.34
CA VAL A 112 -14.79 7.31 -4.05
C VAL A 112 -13.32 7.60 -4.31
N TYR A 113 -12.46 7.43 -3.32
CA TYR A 113 -11.03 7.75 -3.41
C TYR A 113 -10.32 6.95 -4.50
N ILE A 114 -10.51 5.63 -4.56
CA ILE A 114 -9.88 4.81 -5.60
C ILE A 114 -10.40 5.15 -7.01
N ARG A 115 -11.68 5.49 -7.14
CA ARG A 115 -12.24 5.91 -8.42
C ARG A 115 -11.70 7.26 -8.88
N CYS A 116 -11.50 8.20 -7.95
CA CYS A 116 -10.86 9.47 -8.24
C CYS A 116 -9.42 9.26 -8.73
N ILE A 117 -8.63 8.43 -8.03
CA ILE A 117 -7.25 8.12 -8.43
C ILE A 117 -7.22 7.50 -9.84
N ARG A 118 -8.08 6.52 -10.11
CA ARG A 118 -8.15 5.87 -11.42
C ARG A 118 -8.57 6.82 -12.54
N GLY A 119 -9.55 7.67 -12.29
CA GLY A 119 -9.98 8.68 -13.24
C GLY A 119 -8.89 9.70 -13.58
N MET A 120 -8.20 10.22 -12.56
CA MET A 120 -7.12 11.19 -12.75
C MET A 120 -5.92 10.60 -13.50
N ASN A 121 -5.58 9.35 -13.24
CA ASN A 121 -4.42 8.66 -13.82
C ASN A 121 -4.75 7.94 -15.14
N LYS A 122 -5.84 8.33 -15.83
CA LYS A 122 -6.24 7.78 -17.13
C LYS A 122 -6.41 6.25 -17.15
N PHE A 123 -6.68 5.64 -16.00
CA PHE A 123 -6.99 4.21 -15.88
C PHE A 123 -8.47 3.88 -16.15
N SER A 124 -9.24 4.87 -16.57
CA SER A 124 -10.61 4.72 -16.96
C SER A 124 -10.83 5.48 -18.28
N ASP A 125 -11.42 4.81 -19.24
CA ASP A 125 -11.85 5.42 -20.52
C ASP A 125 -13.21 6.14 -20.37
N ARG A 126 -13.81 6.07 -19.18
CA ARG A 126 -15.11 6.67 -18.93
C ARG A 126 -14.97 8.16 -18.60
N PHE A 127 -15.44 9.01 -19.49
CA PHE A 127 -15.43 10.46 -19.28
C PHE A 127 -15.96 10.89 -17.90
N ILE A 128 -17.03 10.25 -17.43
CA ILE A 128 -17.63 10.56 -16.11
C ILE A 128 -16.68 10.24 -14.95
N GLU A 129 -15.89 9.16 -15.02
CA GLU A 129 -14.92 8.82 -13.97
C GLU A 129 -13.74 9.79 -13.99
N ILE A 130 -13.29 10.20 -15.16
CA ILE A 130 -12.25 11.23 -15.33
C ILE A 130 -12.73 12.56 -14.74
N PHE A 131 -13.93 13.00 -15.12
CA PHE A 131 -14.53 14.25 -14.63
C PHE A 131 -14.72 14.23 -13.11
N LEU A 132 -15.31 13.17 -12.56
CA LEU A 132 -15.47 13.00 -11.12
C LEU A 132 -14.12 12.89 -10.40
N GLY A 133 -13.12 12.28 -11.04
CA GLY A 133 -11.75 12.22 -10.53
C GLY A 133 -11.22 13.63 -10.23
N TYR A 134 -11.19 14.49 -11.22
CA TYR A 134 -10.69 15.86 -11.05
C TYR A 134 -11.53 16.70 -10.09
N LEU A 135 -12.86 16.52 -10.08
CA LEU A 135 -13.76 17.30 -9.24
C LEU A 135 -13.74 16.85 -7.77
N CYS A 136 -13.78 15.53 -7.52
CA CYS A 136 -13.95 14.98 -6.18
C CYS A 136 -12.62 14.67 -5.48
N TYR A 137 -11.53 14.50 -6.21
CA TYR A 137 -10.24 14.12 -5.62
C TYR A 137 -9.75 15.08 -4.53
N PRO A 138 -9.74 16.42 -4.76
CA PRO A 138 -9.29 17.36 -3.74
C PRO A 138 -10.11 17.27 -2.45
N ILE A 139 -11.42 17.07 -2.57
CA ILE A 139 -12.32 16.92 -1.43
C ILE A 139 -12.06 15.60 -0.72
N THR A 140 -11.91 14.53 -1.48
CA THR A 140 -11.70 13.20 -0.90
C THR A 140 -10.38 13.09 -0.18
N ILE A 141 -9.29 13.65 -0.75
CA ILE A 141 -7.98 13.65 -0.09
C ILE A 141 -8.01 14.51 1.18
N LEU A 142 -8.71 15.64 1.15
CA LEU A 142 -8.89 16.47 2.35
C LEU A 142 -9.63 15.70 3.46
N ILE A 143 -10.69 14.96 3.13
CA ILE A 143 -11.41 14.12 4.10
C ILE A 143 -10.46 13.06 4.68
N VAL A 144 -9.70 12.37 3.85
CA VAL A 144 -8.75 11.34 4.29
C VAL A 144 -7.68 11.94 5.20
N ASP A 145 -7.14 13.11 4.86
CA ASP A 145 -6.11 13.77 5.67
C ASP A 145 -6.67 14.29 6.99
N LEU A 146 -7.91 14.78 7.02
CA LEU A 146 -8.60 15.14 8.26
C LEU A 146 -8.84 13.91 9.15
N VAL A 147 -9.19 12.76 8.59
CA VAL A 147 -9.32 11.51 9.36
C VAL A 147 -7.97 11.05 9.91
N ARG A 148 -6.90 11.16 9.14
CA ARG A 148 -5.52 10.86 9.61
C ARG A 148 -5.12 11.78 10.75
N LEU A 149 -5.36 13.08 10.60
CA LEU A 149 -5.09 14.06 11.63
C LEU A 149 -5.90 13.78 12.91
N TRP A 150 -7.19 13.51 12.77
CA TRP A 150 -8.05 13.08 13.87
C TRP A 150 -7.51 11.83 14.55
N GLY A 151 -7.15 10.79 13.78
CA GLY A 151 -6.57 9.57 14.31
C GLY A 151 -5.30 9.80 15.12
N LYS A 152 -4.44 10.72 14.65
CA LYS A 152 -3.21 11.11 15.34
C LYS A 152 -3.50 11.91 16.62
N LEU A 153 -4.39 12.90 16.56
CA LEU A 153 -4.71 13.77 17.70
C LEU A 153 -5.40 13.01 18.85
N PHE A 154 -6.28 12.06 18.51
CA PHE A 154 -7.04 11.28 19.49
C PHE A 154 -6.42 9.92 19.78
N HIS A 155 -5.21 9.66 19.30
CA HIS A 155 -4.48 8.39 19.52
C HIS A 155 -5.35 7.15 19.22
N VAL A 156 -6.03 7.17 18.09
CA VAL A 156 -6.92 6.09 17.68
C VAL A 156 -6.14 4.80 17.48
N LYS A 157 -6.45 3.80 18.31
CA LYS A 157 -5.79 2.49 18.30
C LYS A 157 -6.43 1.48 17.33
N LYS A 158 -7.47 1.87 16.61
CA LYS A 158 -8.05 1.04 15.56
C LYS A 158 -7.34 1.33 14.25
N LEU A 159 -6.69 0.31 13.71
CA LEU A 159 -5.95 0.36 12.46
C LEU A 159 -6.71 -0.31 11.34
N GLY A 160 -6.55 0.21 10.15
CA GLY A 160 -7.00 -0.37 8.90
C GLY A 160 -5.91 -0.21 7.83
N ARG A 161 -6.15 -0.77 6.65
CA ARG A 161 -5.28 -0.52 5.48
C ARG A 161 -5.31 0.95 5.09
N GLN A 162 -4.39 1.38 4.25
CA GLN A 162 -4.43 2.72 3.63
C GLN A 162 -5.79 2.98 2.95
N TYR A 163 -6.21 4.23 2.99
CA TYR A 163 -7.43 4.64 2.29
C TYR A 163 -7.29 4.46 0.77
N GLY A 164 -8.41 4.13 0.12
CA GLY A 164 -8.44 3.81 -1.30
C GLY A 164 -8.08 2.35 -1.62
N TRP A 165 -7.86 1.50 -0.62
CA TRP A 165 -7.65 0.08 -0.79
C TRP A 165 -8.87 -0.73 -0.35
N LYS A 166 -9.32 -1.66 -1.19
CA LYS A 166 -10.47 -2.52 -0.87
C LYS A 166 -10.06 -3.56 0.19
N SER A 167 -10.21 -3.20 1.45
CA SER A 167 -9.89 -4.08 2.57
C SER A 167 -10.98 -4.08 3.61
N SER A 168 -11.07 -5.17 4.37
CA SER A 168 -11.91 -5.31 5.57
C SER A 168 -11.09 -5.23 6.86
N LEU A 169 -9.80 -4.92 6.80
CA LEU A 169 -8.97 -4.81 7.99
C LEU A 169 -9.45 -3.66 8.88
N TYR A 170 -9.84 -4.00 10.10
CA TYR A 170 -10.22 -3.06 11.15
C TYR A 170 -9.96 -3.72 12.51
N VAL A 171 -8.75 -3.58 13.01
CA VAL A 171 -8.28 -4.29 14.21
C VAL A 171 -7.68 -3.32 15.23
N ASN A 172 -7.55 -3.75 16.47
CA ASN A 172 -6.77 -2.99 17.43
C ASN A 172 -5.29 -3.06 17.07
N GLU A 173 -4.56 -1.99 17.36
CA GLU A 173 -3.11 -1.89 17.15
C GLU A 173 -2.34 -3.05 17.80
N ASN A 174 -2.74 -3.48 18.98
CA ASN A 174 -2.11 -4.58 19.70
C ASN A 174 -2.27 -5.98 19.05
N VAL A 175 -3.06 -6.08 18.00
CA VAL A 175 -3.15 -7.31 17.18
C VAL A 175 -1.98 -7.39 16.19
N ILE A 176 -1.42 -6.24 15.79
CA ILE A 176 -0.33 -6.15 14.83
C ILE A 176 1.01 -5.87 15.55
N PHE A 177 0.99 -5.04 16.58
CA PHE A 177 2.20 -4.58 17.28
C PHE A 177 2.18 -4.94 18.76
N PRO A 178 3.33 -5.31 19.34
CA PRO A 178 4.63 -5.43 18.68
C PRO A 178 4.67 -6.59 17.69
N VAL A 179 5.41 -6.44 16.61
CA VAL A 179 5.62 -7.50 15.61
C VAL A 179 6.43 -8.66 16.22
N SER A 180 6.19 -9.87 15.73
CA SER A 180 6.90 -11.08 16.15
C SER A 180 7.71 -11.67 14.98
N GLU A 181 8.70 -12.52 15.27
CA GLU A 181 9.46 -13.22 14.22
C GLU A 181 8.64 -14.37 13.62
N ILE A 182 8.73 -14.52 12.29
CA ILE A 182 8.18 -15.63 11.53
C ILE A 182 9.22 -16.14 10.53
N GLN A 183 9.18 -17.44 10.21
CA GLN A 183 10.02 -18.02 9.17
C GLN A 183 9.33 -17.94 7.81
N TYR A 184 10.09 -17.55 6.78
CA TYR A 184 9.65 -17.49 5.39
C TYR A 184 10.83 -17.78 4.47
N GLU A 185 10.73 -18.83 3.65
CA GLU A 185 11.80 -19.28 2.74
C GLU A 185 13.15 -19.49 3.46
N GLY A 186 13.14 -20.01 4.69
CA GLY A 186 14.34 -20.25 5.48
C GLY A 186 14.95 -18.99 6.11
N HIS A 187 14.35 -17.84 5.94
CA HIS A 187 14.78 -16.57 6.51
C HIS A 187 13.81 -16.10 7.60
N LYS A 188 14.30 -15.24 8.48
CA LYS A 188 13.49 -14.61 9.52
C LYS A 188 12.92 -13.29 9.02
N PHE A 189 11.62 -13.14 9.14
CA PHE A 189 10.87 -11.91 8.90
C PHE A 189 10.08 -11.54 10.15
N TYR A 190 9.37 -10.41 10.10
CA TYR A 190 8.42 -9.99 11.14
C TYR A 190 6.98 -10.21 10.65
N ALA A 191 6.06 -10.53 11.59
CA ALA A 191 4.62 -10.69 11.37
C ALA A 191 3.81 -10.16 12.57
#